data_8d8f4534d46e2a3d883459d3708cff78
#
_entry.id   8d8f4534d46e2a3d883459d3708cff78
#
_cell.length_a   1.000
_cell.length_b   1.000
_cell.length_c   1.000
_cell.angle_alpha   90.00
_cell.angle_beta   90.00
_cell.angle_gamma   90.00
#
_symmetry.space_group_name_H-M   'P 1'
#
loop_
_entity.id
_entity.type
_entity.pdbx_description
1 polymer ?
#
loop_
_entity_poly.entity_id
_entity_poly.type
_entity_poly.pdbx_seq_one_letter_code
_entity_poly.pdbx_strand_id
1 'polypeptide(L)'
;MPIKQRLALIAFGGNALIPENQRGLQDEQMQNAERAAQLMAHIVRKGYELIIVHGNGPQVGNLLIQMEEAVTKIPPYSLDVCNAMTEGSMGFMLERAITNELRRHSIDKEVITLITQVLVDRSDPAFEHPAKPVGPFYTKYRAQQLTREKKWAMVEDAGRGYRKVVPSPKPIDVVPKWIVRDLALAGRIVIAAGGGGIPVIINNRGFYEGVEAVIDKDYAASLIAREVKVDLFIILTGIERVCLNFGKPNEREIPVMTVEEAQKYLDEGQFPPGSMGPKIRAAIEYIKAGGKEILITDANHLKAALINRSGTRIIEDRGQSIVSPF
;
A
#
# COMPACT_ATOMS: atom_id res chain seq x y z
N MET A 1 -19.47 -19.48 23.45
CA MET A 1 -18.07 -19.09 23.22
C MET A 1 -18.08 -17.76 22.49
N PRO A 2 -17.28 -16.75 22.87
CA PRO A 2 -17.20 -15.53 22.09
C PRO A 2 -16.73 -15.89 20.67
N ILE A 3 -17.45 -15.37 19.66
CA ILE A 3 -17.07 -15.52 18.25
C ILE A 3 -15.67 -14.93 18.12
N LYS A 4 -14.69 -15.74 17.70
CA LYS A 4 -13.32 -15.25 17.49
C LYS A 4 -13.37 -14.13 16.45
N GLN A 5 -13.01 -12.92 16.86
CA GLN A 5 -12.91 -11.78 15.94
C GLN A 5 -11.86 -12.10 14.86
N ARG A 6 -12.23 -11.96 13.60
CA ARG A 6 -11.36 -12.18 12.45
C ARG A 6 -10.83 -10.84 12.00
N LEU A 7 -9.54 -10.70 11.94
CA LEU A 7 -8.89 -9.46 11.53
C LEU A 7 -8.42 -9.56 10.07
N ALA A 8 -8.81 -8.61 9.24
CA ALA A 8 -8.32 -8.46 7.88
C ALA A 8 -7.50 -7.18 7.73
N LEU A 9 -6.45 -7.23 6.93
CA LEU A 9 -5.76 -6.06 6.43
C LEU A 9 -5.93 -5.97 4.92
N ILE A 10 -6.28 -4.80 4.42
CA ILE A 10 -6.37 -4.51 2.99
C ILE A 10 -5.37 -3.43 2.59
N ALA A 11 -4.55 -3.73 1.57
CA ALA A 11 -3.64 -2.78 0.95
C ALA A 11 -4.09 -2.43 -0.47
N PHE A 12 -4.17 -1.14 -0.81
CA PHE A 12 -4.49 -0.69 -2.16
C PHE A 12 -3.66 0.51 -2.60
N GLY A 13 -3.47 0.67 -3.93
CA GLY A 13 -2.64 1.74 -4.49
C GLY A 13 -3.26 3.13 -4.39
N GLY A 14 -2.44 4.18 -4.38
CA GLY A 14 -2.90 5.57 -4.48
C GLY A 14 -3.69 5.86 -5.77
N ASN A 15 -3.43 5.10 -6.83
CA ASN A 15 -4.21 5.14 -8.08
C ASN A 15 -5.67 4.68 -7.90
N ALA A 16 -6.02 4.05 -6.78
CA ALA A 16 -7.43 3.80 -6.47
C ALA A 16 -8.22 5.09 -6.23
N LEU A 17 -7.57 6.16 -5.74
CA LEU A 17 -8.18 7.49 -5.57
C LEU A 17 -7.90 8.45 -6.74
N ILE A 18 -6.79 8.27 -7.46
CA ILE A 18 -6.47 9.01 -8.69
C ILE A 18 -6.06 8.00 -9.77
N PRO A 19 -7.02 7.41 -10.52
CA PRO A 19 -6.72 6.59 -11.68
C PRO A 19 -5.97 7.38 -12.77
N GLU A 20 -5.22 6.69 -13.62
CA GLU A 20 -4.41 7.34 -14.68
C GLU A 20 -5.22 8.20 -15.68
N ASN A 21 -6.50 7.88 -15.85
CA ASN A 21 -7.41 8.59 -16.73
C ASN A 21 -8.14 9.78 -16.07
N GLN A 22 -7.83 10.11 -14.82
CA GLN A 22 -8.42 11.22 -14.07
C GLN A 22 -7.38 12.29 -13.74
N ARG A 23 -7.85 13.53 -13.61
CA ARG A 23 -6.99 14.67 -13.24
C ARG A 23 -6.65 14.71 -11.74
N GLY A 24 -7.38 13.96 -10.91
CA GLY A 24 -7.24 13.98 -9.47
C GLY A 24 -7.90 15.19 -8.80
N LEU A 25 -8.97 15.73 -9.41
CA LEU A 25 -9.80 16.75 -8.77
C LEU A 25 -10.36 16.22 -7.45
N GLN A 26 -10.62 17.10 -6.50
CA GLN A 26 -11.13 16.72 -5.18
C GLN A 26 -12.40 15.86 -5.26
N ASP A 27 -13.33 16.22 -6.13
CA ASP A 27 -14.58 15.48 -6.32
C ASP A 27 -14.36 14.11 -6.95
N GLU A 28 -13.40 13.99 -7.89
CA GLU A 28 -13.00 12.69 -8.46
C GLU A 28 -12.40 11.77 -7.39
N GLN A 29 -11.49 12.30 -6.58
CA GLN A 29 -10.89 11.53 -5.47
C GLN A 29 -11.94 11.10 -4.45
N MET A 30 -12.91 11.97 -4.15
CA MET A 30 -13.99 11.66 -3.22
C MET A 30 -14.91 10.56 -3.76
N GLN A 31 -15.29 10.61 -5.03
CA GLN A 31 -16.08 9.55 -5.69
C GLN A 31 -15.32 8.20 -5.68
N ASN A 32 -14.02 8.23 -5.90
CA ASN A 32 -13.19 7.02 -5.83
C ASN A 32 -13.07 6.49 -4.39
N ALA A 33 -12.98 7.37 -3.40
CA ALA A 33 -13.03 6.99 -1.98
C ALA A 33 -14.37 6.33 -1.61
N GLU A 34 -15.50 6.82 -2.16
CA GLU A 34 -16.81 6.20 -1.97
C GLU A 34 -16.88 4.79 -2.59
N ARG A 35 -16.29 4.58 -3.77
CA ARG A 35 -16.18 3.24 -4.37
C ARG A 35 -15.33 2.29 -3.52
N ALA A 36 -14.20 2.79 -3.00
CA ALA A 36 -13.38 2.02 -2.07
C ALA A 36 -14.14 1.69 -0.78
N ALA A 37 -14.91 2.63 -0.24
CA ALA A 37 -15.72 2.45 0.96
C ALA A 37 -16.75 1.31 0.83
N GLN A 38 -17.37 1.14 -0.35
CA GLN A 38 -18.29 0.03 -0.62
C GLN A 38 -17.59 -1.34 -0.48
N LEU A 39 -16.33 -1.43 -0.89
CA LEU A 39 -15.53 -2.66 -0.74
C LEU A 39 -15.19 -2.92 0.73
N MET A 40 -14.81 -1.87 1.48
CA MET A 40 -14.49 -1.96 2.90
C MET A 40 -15.72 -2.38 3.72
N ALA A 41 -16.88 -1.76 3.47
CA ALA A 41 -18.13 -2.16 4.10
C ALA A 41 -18.52 -3.61 3.79
N HIS A 42 -18.23 -4.10 2.58
CA HIS A 42 -18.47 -5.51 2.24
C HIS A 42 -17.58 -6.46 3.06
N ILE A 43 -16.29 -6.15 3.28
CA ILE A 43 -15.39 -6.95 4.13
C ILE A 43 -15.89 -6.97 5.57
N VAL A 44 -16.31 -5.82 6.10
CA VAL A 44 -16.87 -5.69 7.46
C VAL A 44 -18.14 -6.54 7.60
N ARG A 45 -19.04 -6.52 6.61
CA ARG A 45 -20.25 -7.35 6.59
C ARG A 45 -19.98 -8.86 6.52
N LYS A 46 -18.78 -9.25 6.08
CA LYS A 46 -18.30 -10.65 6.13
C LYS A 46 -17.74 -11.03 7.51
N GLY A 47 -17.84 -10.15 8.51
CA GLY A 47 -17.46 -10.39 9.89
C GLY A 47 -15.98 -10.18 10.19
N TYR A 48 -15.29 -9.36 9.38
CA TYR A 48 -13.93 -8.98 9.67
C TYR A 48 -13.84 -7.62 10.37
N GLU A 49 -12.96 -7.53 11.34
CA GLU A 49 -12.36 -6.28 11.77
C GLU A 49 -11.33 -5.84 10.73
N LEU A 50 -11.16 -4.52 10.48
CA LEU A 50 -10.46 -4.07 9.28
C LEU A 50 -9.36 -3.07 9.58
N ILE A 51 -8.18 -3.36 9.05
CA ILE A 51 -7.05 -2.43 8.92
C ILE A 51 -6.88 -2.10 7.45
N ILE A 52 -6.64 -0.82 7.13
CA ILE A 52 -6.51 -0.30 5.78
C ILE A 52 -5.15 0.36 5.62
N VAL A 53 -4.41 -0.05 4.58
CA VAL A 53 -3.16 0.59 4.15
C VAL A 53 -3.35 1.07 2.72
N HIS A 54 -3.18 2.35 2.47
CA HIS A 54 -3.28 2.91 1.12
C HIS A 54 -1.93 3.39 0.59
N GLY A 55 -1.72 3.38 -0.71
CA GLY A 55 -0.62 4.10 -1.35
C GLY A 55 -0.96 5.57 -1.56
N ASN A 56 0.05 6.40 -1.83
CA ASN A 56 -0.09 7.85 -2.00
C ASN A 56 0.68 8.42 -3.20
N GLY A 57 1.21 7.58 -4.09
CA GLY A 57 2.13 8.02 -5.14
C GLY A 57 1.69 9.27 -5.93
N PRO A 58 0.47 9.31 -6.50
CA PRO A 58 -0.03 10.52 -7.18
C PRO A 58 -0.16 11.71 -6.24
N GLN A 59 -0.66 11.50 -5.02
CA GLN A 59 -0.95 12.57 -4.07
C GLN A 59 0.32 13.23 -3.54
N VAL A 60 1.30 12.46 -3.10
CA VAL A 60 2.60 13.02 -2.66
C VAL A 60 3.33 13.67 -3.82
N GLY A 61 3.18 13.12 -5.03
CA GLY A 61 3.69 13.74 -6.25
C GLY A 61 3.13 15.14 -6.50
N ASN A 62 1.82 15.30 -6.36
CA ASN A 62 1.17 16.60 -6.48
C ASN A 62 1.64 17.60 -5.40
N LEU A 63 1.80 17.15 -4.16
CA LEU A 63 2.36 17.98 -3.09
C LEU A 63 3.78 18.44 -3.41
N LEU A 64 4.64 17.56 -3.92
CA LEU A 64 6.00 17.94 -4.31
C LEU A 64 6.02 19.00 -5.41
N ILE A 65 5.10 18.93 -6.38
CA ILE A 65 4.94 19.99 -7.40
C ILE A 65 4.53 21.30 -6.73
N GLN A 66 3.54 21.28 -5.85
CA GLN A 66 3.08 22.48 -5.12
C GLN A 66 4.22 23.08 -4.28
N MET A 67 5.03 22.27 -3.62
CA MET A 67 6.20 22.72 -2.86
C MET A 67 7.24 23.36 -3.79
N GLU A 68 7.48 22.78 -4.96
CA GLU A 68 8.43 23.32 -5.93
C GLU A 68 7.98 24.67 -6.51
N GLU A 69 6.72 24.77 -6.91
CA GLU A 69 6.16 26.01 -7.48
C GLU A 69 6.07 27.15 -6.47
N ALA A 70 5.89 26.83 -5.18
CA ALA A 70 5.78 27.82 -4.11
C ALA A 70 7.12 28.20 -3.46
N VAL A 71 8.23 27.55 -3.80
CA VAL A 71 9.53 27.67 -3.08
C VAL A 71 10.07 29.10 -3.00
N THR A 72 9.74 29.95 -3.96
CA THR A 72 10.14 31.38 -3.97
C THR A 72 9.33 32.26 -3.02
N LYS A 73 8.22 31.77 -2.49
CA LYS A 73 7.27 32.50 -1.64
C LYS A 73 7.27 31.98 -0.20
N ILE A 74 7.35 30.67 -0.02
CA ILE A 74 7.32 29.98 1.27
C ILE A 74 8.31 28.81 1.27
N PRO A 75 8.91 28.47 2.43
CA PRO A 75 9.76 27.29 2.54
C PRO A 75 9.01 26.00 2.21
N PRO A 76 9.61 25.09 1.44
CA PRO A 76 9.01 23.79 1.15
C PRO A 76 9.07 22.87 2.37
N TYR A 77 8.10 21.98 2.49
CA TYR A 77 8.19 20.85 3.41
C TYR A 77 9.06 19.72 2.84
N SER A 78 9.70 18.98 3.74
CA SER A 78 10.43 17.75 3.40
C SER A 78 9.50 16.62 2.95
N LEU A 79 10.05 15.59 2.31
CA LEU A 79 9.25 14.48 1.76
C LEU A 79 8.53 13.67 2.83
N ASP A 80 9.13 13.47 4.00
CA ASP A 80 8.50 12.80 5.14
C ASP A 80 7.28 13.58 5.66
N VAL A 81 7.37 14.91 5.73
CA VAL A 81 6.23 15.78 6.09
C VAL A 81 5.16 15.73 4.98
N CYS A 82 5.53 15.74 3.70
CA CYS A 82 4.58 15.55 2.60
C CYS A 82 3.87 14.19 2.68
N ASN A 83 4.57 13.12 3.08
CA ASN A 83 3.94 11.83 3.37
C ASN A 83 2.89 11.94 4.49
N ALA A 84 3.21 12.60 5.60
CA ALA A 84 2.26 12.85 6.69
C ALA A 84 1.04 13.66 6.22
N MET A 85 1.22 14.67 5.38
CA MET A 85 0.11 15.44 4.79
C MET A 85 -0.79 14.55 3.94
N THR A 86 -0.23 13.59 3.17
CA THR A 86 -1.04 12.64 2.40
C THR A 86 -1.75 11.62 3.28
N GLU A 87 -1.17 11.18 4.39
CA GLU A 87 -1.89 10.35 5.36
C GLU A 87 -3.13 11.07 5.89
N GLY A 88 -2.98 12.35 6.28
CA GLY A 88 -4.09 13.16 6.77
C GLY A 88 -5.16 13.41 5.71
N SER A 89 -4.80 13.86 4.50
CA SER A 89 -5.76 14.22 3.47
C SER A 89 -6.50 13.02 2.87
N MET A 90 -5.77 11.95 2.56
CA MET A 90 -6.38 10.71 2.04
C MET A 90 -7.15 9.97 3.14
N GLY A 91 -6.58 9.93 4.36
CA GLY A 91 -7.23 9.37 5.53
C GLY A 91 -8.59 10.03 5.78
N PHE A 92 -8.65 11.37 5.80
CA PHE A 92 -9.91 12.12 5.93
C PHE A 92 -10.94 11.77 4.86
N MET A 93 -10.55 11.68 3.59
CA MET A 93 -11.46 11.32 2.51
C MET A 93 -12.00 9.89 2.67
N LEU A 94 -11.14 8.93 2.98
CA LEU A 94 -11.52 7.53 3.21
C LEU A 94 -12.37 7.37 4.46
N GLU A 95 -11.98 7.98 5.58
CA GLU A 95 -12.72 7.92 6.85
C GLU A 95 -14.15 8.43 6.66
N ARG A 96 -14.32 9.59 6.02
CA ARG A 96 -15.64 10.15 5.71
C ARG A 96 -16.46 9.23 4.80
N ALA A 97 -15.84 8.70 3.73
CA ALA A 97 -16.52 7.83 2.78
C ALA A 97 -16.96 6.51 3.43
N ILE A 98 -16.06 5.86 4.19
CA ILE A 98 -16.34 4.59 4.88
C ILE A 98 -17.42 4.80 5.95
N THR A 99 -17.32 5.85 6.75
CA THR A 99 -18.34 6.17 7.76
C THR A 99 -19.72 6.34 7.15
N ASN A 100 -19.82 7.06 6.02
CA ASN A 100 -21.08 7.23 5.31
C ASN A 100 -21.61 5.93 4.74
N GLU A 101 -20.76 5.08 4.20
CA GLU A 101 -21.17 3.78 3.66
C GLU A 101 -21.63 2.82 4.77
N LEU A 102 -20.94 2.79 5.91
CA LEU A 102 -21.39 2.02 7.09
C LEU A 102 -22.77 2.47 7.59
N ARG A 103 -23.00 3.79 7.65
CA ARG A 103 -24.31 4.35 8.02
C ARG A 103 -25.42 3.92 7.07
N ARG A 104 -25.17 3.86 5.74
CA ARG A 104 -26.15 3.34 4.75
C ARG A 104 -26.57 1.91 5.05
N HIS A 105 -25.68 1.13 5.67
CA HIS A 105 -25.93 -0.26 6.05
C HIS A 105 -26.29 -0.46 7.51
N SER A 106 -26.56 0.62 8.28
CA SER A 106 -26.85 0.58 9.72
C SER A 106 -25.77 -0.17 10.54
N ILE A 107 -24.50 -0.02 10.13
CA ILE A 107 -23.36 -0.59 10.83
C ILE A 107 -22.76 0.49 11.73
N ASP A 108 -22.80 0.25 13.04
CA ASP A 108 -22.23 1.15 14.05
C ASP A 108 -20.77 0.79 14.32
N LYS A 109 -19.85 1.34 13.50
CA LYS A 109 -18.42 1.23 13.69
C LYS A 109 -17.74 2.58 13.44
N GLU A 110 -16.81 2.91 14.31
CA GLU A 110 -15.95 4.08 14.15
C GLU A 110 -14.83 3.80 13.16
N VAL A 111 -14.49 4.79 12.37
CA VAL A 111 -13.33 4.77 11.44
C VAL A 111 -12.34 5.80 11.94
N ILE A 112 -11.06 5.44 12.01
CA ILE A 112 -10.00 6.32 12.48
C ILE A 112 -8.78 6.24 11.58
N THR A 113 -8.18 7.39 11.30
CA THR A 113 -6.89 7.52 10.61
C THR A 113 -5.79 7.79 11.61
N LEU A 114 -4.73 6.97 11.56
CA LEU A 114 -3.55 7.14 12.38
C LEU A 114 -2.38 7.61 11.53
N ILE A 115 -1.81 8.75 11.89
CA ILE A 115 -0.51 9.19 11.37
C ILE A 115 0.54 8.19 11.86
N THR A 116 1.20 7.52 10.92
CA THR A 116 1.95 6.30 11.21
C THR A 116 3.41 6.44 10.84
N GLN A 117 4.28 6.51 11.84
CA GLN A 117 5.72 6.43 11.64
C GLN A 117 6.16 4.99 11.45
N VAL A 118 7.05 4.77 10.48
CA VAL A 118 7.60 3.46 10.14
C VAL A 118 9.12 3.53 10.19
N LEU A 119 9.71 2.71 11.05
CA LEU A 119 11.14 2.65 11.24
C LEU A 119 11.83 1.98 10.05
N VAL A 120 12.91 2.59 9.57
CA VAL A 120 13.80 2.06 8.54
C VAL A 120 15.25 2.08 9.01
N ASP A 121 16.11 1.26 8.38
CA ASP A 121 17.54 1.26 8.66
C ASP A 121 18.23 2.40 7.89
N ARG A 122 18.99 3.23 8.61
CA ARG A 122 19.81 4.28 8.00
C ARG A 122 20.88 3.71 7.04
N SER A 123 21.32 2.49 7.26
CA SER A 123 22.31 1.78 6.43
C SER A 123 21.69 1.01 5.26
N ASP A 124 20.36 1.09 5.05
CA ASP A 124 19.72 0.41 3.92
C ASP A 124 20.32 0.91 2.59
N PRO A 125 20.79 -0.01 1.71
CA PRO A 125 21.38 0.35 0.41
C PRO A 125 20.49 1.24 -0.47
N ALA A 126 19.19 1.25 -0.24
CA ALA A 126 18.26 2.13 -0.96
C ALA A 126 18.58 3.63 -0.79
N PHE A 127 19.25 4.02 0.31
CA PHE A 127 19.67 5.42 0.49
C PHE A 127 20.82 5.81 -0.45
N GLU A 128 21.69 4.86 -0.80
CA GLU A 128 22.76 5.07 -1.78
C GLU A 128 22.26 4.92 -3.22
N HIS A 129 21.23 4.10 -3.43
CA HIS A 129 20.67 3.77 -4.74
C HIS A 129 19.16 4.09 -4.84
N PRO A 130 18.79 5.39 -4.88
CA PRO A 130 17.39 5.80 -5.00
C PRO A 130 16.76 5.24 -6.28
N ALA A 131 15.61 4.54 -6.13
CA ALA A 131 14.95 3.86 -7.24
C ALA A 131 13.43 4.06 -7.28
N LYS A 132 12.80 4.65 -6.23
CA LYS A 132 11.36 4.84 -6.19
C LYS A 132 10.96 6.11 -6.91
N PRO A 133 10.24 6.03 -8.06
CA PRO A 133 9.80 7.22 -8.77
C PRO A 133 8.73 7.99 -7.98
N VAL A 134 8.90 9.30 -7.86
CA VAL A 134 7.94 10.21 -7.22
C VAL A 134 7.74 11.47 -8.07
N GLY A 135 6.63 12.16 -7.89
CA GLY A 135 6.35 13.41 -8.58
C GLY A 135 5.96 13.24 -10.06
N PRO A 136 5.97 14.34 -10.82
CA PRO A 136 5.50 14.37 -12.20
C PRO A 136 6.54 13.79 -13.17
N PHE A 137 6.12 13.70 -14.44
CA PHE A 137 7.02 13.43 -15.55
C PHE A 137 7.64 14.73 -16.06
N TYR A 138 8.94 14.69 -16.30
CA TYR A 138 9.72 15.78 -16.85
C TYR A 138 10.26 15.43 -18.24
N THR A 139 10.45 16.44 -19.08
CA THR A 139 11.21 16.29 -20.31
C THR A 139 12.68 15.98 -19.96
N LYS A 140 13.41 15.36 -20.88
CA LYS A 140 14.85 15.07 -20.71
C LYS A 140 15.66 16.33 -20.36
N TYR A 141 15.37 17.44 -21.06
CA TYR A 141 16.02 18.72 -20.82
C TYR A 141 15.80 19.22 -19.39
N ARG A 142 14.52 19.24 -18.93
CA ARG A 142 14.17 19.69 -17.58
C ARG A 142 14.76 18.76 -16.49
N ALA A 143 14.76 17.47 -16.73
CA ALA A 143 15.38 16.50 -15.82
C ALA A 143 16.89 16.76 -15.65
N GLN A 144 17.61 17.00 -16.74
CA GLN A 144 19.03 17.33 -16.68
C GLN A 144 19.30 18.65 -15.93
N GLN A 145 18.44 19.64 -16.11
CA GLN A 145 18.52 20.91 -15.38
C GLN A 145 18.31 20.68 -13.87
N LEU A 146 17.27 19.96 -13.45
CA LEU A 146 16.97 19.62 -12.05
C LEU A 146 18.10 18.82 -11.40
N THR A 147 18.69 17.89 -12.13
CA THR A 147 19.86 17.14 -11.65
C THR A 147 21.06 18.06 -11.36
N ARG A 148 21.31 19.08 -12.20
CA ARG A 148 22.41 20.03 -11.99
C ARG A 148 22.13 21.01 -10.86
N GLU A 149 20.94 21.61 -10.85
CA GLU A 149 20.57 22.68 -9.91
C GLU A 149 20.22 22.16 -8.51
N LYS A 150 19.41 21.06 -8.45
CA LYS A 150 18.86 20.54 -7.19
C LYS A 150 19.50 19.24 -6.74
N LYS A 151 20.44 18.68 -7.51
CA LYS A 151 21.07 17.36 -7.26
C LYS A 151 20.08 16.20 -7.16
N TRP A 152 18.94 16.32 -7.83
CA TRP A 152 17.93 15.26 -7.84
C TRP A 152 18.44 14.06 -8.66
N ALA A 153 18.22 12.87 -8.13
CA ALA A 153 18.32 11.65 -8.92
C ALA A 153 17.10 11.52 -9.83
N MET A 154 17.34 11.40 -11.14
CA MET A 154 16.30 11.36 -12.17
C MET A 154 16.46 10.10 -13.00
N VAL A 155 15.37 9.39 -13.28
CA VAL A 155 15.38 8.19 -14.13
C VAL A 155 14.30 8.29 -15.21
N GLU A 156 14.53 7.65 -16.34
CA GLU A 156 13.51 7.48 -17.37
C GLU A 156 12.47 6.43 -16.89
N ASP A 157 11.20 6.77 -16.96
CA ASP A 157 10.11 5.93 -16.48
C ASP A 157 9.20 5.49 -17.63
N ALA A 158 9.42 4.28 -18.11
CA ALA A 158 8.60 3.56 -19.08
C ALA A 158 8.30 4.34 -20.38
N GLY A 159 9.25 5.13 -20.89
CA GLY A 159 9.11 5.92 -22.13
C GLY A 159 8.16 7.13 -22.01
N ARG A 160 7.59 7.38 -20.83
CA ARG A 160 6.67 8.51 -20.55
C ARG A 160 7.41 9.81 -20.20
N GLY A 161 8.72 9.74 -19.99
CA GLY A 161 9.57 10.86 -19.58
C GLY A 161 10.43 10.51 -18.36
N TYR A 162 10.95 11.53 -17.71
CA TYR A 162 11.87 11.38 -16.56
C TYR A 162 11.13 11.70 -15.26
N ARG A 163 11.45 10.96 -14.20
CA ARG A 163 10.91 11.22 -12.87
C ARG A 163 12.02 11.31 -11.83
N LYS A 164 11.81 12.11 -10.80
CA LYS A 164 12.64 12.10 -9.60
C LYS A 164 12.53 10.71 -8.95
N VAL A 165 13.66 10.15 -8.54
CA VAL A 165 13.68 8.95 -7.69
C VAL A 165 14.18 9.29 -6.31
N VAL A 166 13.62 8.61 -5.32
CA VAL A 166 13.96 8.73 -3.91
C VAL A 166 14.31 7.35 -3.33
N PRO A 167 14.99 7.29 -2.18
CA PRO A 167 15.20 6.04 -1.47
C PRO A 167 13.88 5.33 -1.16
N SER A 168 13.89 4.00 -1.24
CA SER A 168 12.77 3.16 -0.82
C SER A 168 13.26 2.03 0.08
N PRO A 169 13.66 2.36 1.33
CA PRO A 169 14.19 1.39 2.26
C PRO A 169 13.12 0.39 2.72
N LYS A 170 13.56 -0.78 3.18
CA LYS A 170 12.66 -1.76 3.77
C LYS A 170 12.20 -1.30 5.16
N PRO A 171 10.90 -1.44 5.49
CA PRO A 171 10.42 -1.15 6.83
C PRO A 171 10.91 -2.23 7.81
N ILE A 172 11.36 -1.79 8.99
CA ILE A 172 11.82 -2.64 10.09
C ILE A 172 10.72 -2.81 11.14
N ASP A 173 10.07 -1.70 11.50
CA ASP A 173 9.02 -1.68 12.51
C ASP A 173 7.99 -0.59 12.23
N VAL A 174 6.76 -0.79 12.75
CA VAL A 174 5.69 0.20 12.72
C VAL A 174 5.51 0.74 14.12
N VAL A 175 5.86 2.01 14.34
CA VAL A 175 5.93 2.60 15.68
C VAL A 175 4.63 2.42 16.48
N PRO A 176 3.43 2.75 15.94
CA PRO A 176 2.17 2.58 16.68
C PRO A 176 1.49 1.23 16.43
N LYS A 177 2.21 0.15 16.09
CA LYS A 177 1.60 -1.15 15.71
C LYS A 177 0.61 -1.71 16.74
N TRP A 178 0.89 -1.52 18.02
CA TRP A 178 0.01 -2.01 19.09
C TRP A 178 -1.27 -1.19 19.20
N ILE A 179 -1.19 0.14 18.96
CA ILE A 179 -2.38 1.00 18.89
C ILE A 179 -3.25 0.61 17.70
N VAL A 180 -2.64 0.37 16.52
CA VAL A 180 -3.34 -0.13 15.33
C VAL A 180 -4.09 -1.42 15.64
N ARG A 181 -3.42 -2.37 16.28
CA ARG A 181 -4.01 -3.67 16.68
C ARG A 181 -5.15 -3.49 17.68
N ASP A 182 -4.91 -2.77 18.75
CA ASP A 182 -5.85 -2.65 19.85
C ASP A 182 -7.14 -1.94 19.41
N LEU A 183 -7.02 -0.90 18.59
CA LEU A 183 -8.19 -0.22 18.00
C LEU A 183 -8.96 -1.14 17.06
N ALA A 184 -8.27 -1.91 16.20
CA ALA A 184 -8.92 -2.85 15.30
C ALA A 184 -9.65 -3.96 16.07
N LEU A 185 -9.00 -4.56 17.08
CA LEU A 185 -9.62 -5.56 17.94
C LEU A 185 -10.73 -5.02 18.82
N ALA A 186 -10.73 -3.72 19.12
CA ALA A 186 -11.86 -3.04 19.77
C ALA A 186 -13.03 -2.72 18.82
N GLY A 187 -12.98 -3.22 17.58
CA GLY A 187 -14.06 -3.12 16.60
C GLY A 187 -14.02 -1.87 15.71
N ARG A 188 -12.96 -1.06 15.76
CA ARG A 188 -12.80 0.12 14.91
C ARG A 188 -12.15 -0.26 13.59
N ILE A 189 -12.50 0.47 12.54
CA ILE A 189 -11.78 0.39 11.26
C ILE A 189 -10.59 1.35 11.33
N VAL A 190 -9.39 0.83 11.15
CA VAL A 190 -8.15 1.61 11.30
C VAL A 190 -7.48 1.83 9.95
N ILE A 191 -7.30 3.08 9.56
CA ILE A 191 -6.48 3.48 8.41
C ILE A 191 -5.10 3.83 8.96
N ALA A 192 -4.05 3.12 8.51
CA ALA A 192 -2.69 3.28 9.03
C ALA A 192 -1.65 3.14 7.91
N ALA A 193 -0.45 3.65 8.13
CA ALA A 193 0.68 3.59 7.22
C ALA A 193 0.33 4.00 5.78
N GLY A 194 -0.41 5.09 5.62
CA GLY A 194 -0.70 5.69 4.32
C GLY A 194 0.58 6.02 3.58
N GLY A 195 0.63 5.66 2.27
CA GLY A 195 1.85 5.82 1.46
C GLY A 195 3.00 4.87 1.80
N GLY A 196 2.79 3.93 2.72
CA GLY A 196 3.82 3.07 3.29
C GLY A 196 4.28 3.53 4.68
N GLY A 197 3.66 4.59 5.20
CA GLY A 197 4.03 5.25 6.45
C GLY A 197 5.08 6.34 6.29
N ILE A 198 5.28 7.11 7.35
CA ILE A 198 6.28 8.17 7.42
C ILE A 198 7.62 7.54 7.82
N PRO A 199 8.64 7.55 6.94
CA PRO A 199 9.91 6.92 7.23
C PRO A 199 10.67 7.69 8.31
N VAL A 200 11.08 6.97 9.35
CA VAL A 200 11.92 7.47 10.43
C VAL A 200 13.09 6.53 10.69
N ILE A 201 14.20 7.09 11.14
CA ILE A 201 15.36 6.34 11.64
C ILE A 201 15.53 6.61 13.14
N ILE A 202 16.32 5.79 13.82
CA ILE A 202 16.83 6.11 15.15
C ILE A 202 18.22 6.74 14.98
N ASN A 203 18.36 8.00 15.41
CA ASN A 203 19.63 8.71 15.32
C ASN A 203 20.60 8.28 16.43
N ASN A 204 21.82 8.83 16.40
CA ASN A 204 22.88 8.49 17.35
C ASN A 204 22.55 8.84 18.83
N ARG A 205 21.49 9.59 19.07
CA ARG A 205 20.99 9.93 20.41
C ARG A 205 19.87 9.02 20.87
N GLY A 206 19.45 8.06 20.03
CA GLY A 206 18.31 7.18 20.29
C GLY A 206 16.93 7.80 20.00
N PHE A 207 16.87 8.93 19.28
CA PHE A 207 15.62 9.61 18.96
C PHE A 207 15.17 9.30 17.53
N TYR A 208 13.85 9.30 17.30
CA TYR A 208 13.28 9.24 15.97
C TYR A 208 13.57 10.51 15.20
N GLU A 209 13.98 10.36 13.96
CA GLU A 209 14.28 11.42 13.02
C GLU A 209 13.70 11.08 11.66
N GLY A 210 12.90 12.00 11.05
CA GLY A 210 12.33 11.82 9.73
C GLY A 210 13.40 11.79 8.64
N VAL A 211 13.19 11.01 7.59
CA VAL A 211 14.13 10.92 6.46
C VAL A 211 13.40 11.05 5.12
N GLU A 212 14.09 11.63 4.13
CA GLU A 212 13.55 11.77 2.77
C GLU A 212 13.58 10.44 2.02
N ALA A 213 12.54 9.64 2.23
CA ALA A 213 12.33 8.34 1.61
C ALA A 213 10.85 8.07 1.38
N VAL A 214 10.53 7.06 0.60
CA VAL A 214 9.16 6.54 0.43
C VAL A 214 9.18 5.03 0.58
N ILE A 215 8.55 4.53 1.62
CA ILE A 215 8.43 3.09 1.88
C ILE A 215 7.42 2.49 0.89
N ASP A 216 7.68 1.29 0.38
CA ASP A 216 6.70 0.59 -0.42
C ASP A 216 5.54 0.12 0.48
N LYS A 217 4.30 0.52 0.12
CA LYS A 217 3.11 0.22 0.91
C LYS A 217 2.85 -1.28 1.09
N ASP A 218 3.25 -2.11 0.13
CA ASP A 218 3.02 -3.55 0.20
C ASP A 218 3.92 -4.19 1.27
N TYR A 219 5.15 -3.69 1.43
CA TYR A 219 6.03 -4.09 2.54
C TYR A 219 5.55 -3.57 3.90
N ALA A 220 5.10 -2.30 3.97
CA ALA A 220 4.55 -1.76 5.21
C ALA A 220 3.28 -2.51 5.63
N ALA A 221 2.40 -2.82 4.68
CA ALA A 221 1.19 -3.60 4.90
C ALA A 221 1.52 -5.03 5.38
N SER A 222 2.49 -5.70 4.75
CA SER A 222 2.98 -7.01 5.18
C SER A 222 3.54 -6.97 6.60
N LEU A 223 4.32 -5.94 6.92
CA LEU A 223 4.87 -5.76 8.27
C LEU A 223 3.76 -5.59 9.30
N ILE A 224 2.76 -4.71 9.07
CA ILE A 224 1.61 -4.57 9.96
C ILE A 224 0.87 -5.91 10.07
N ALA A 225 0.58 -6.56 8.93
CA ALA A 225 -0.19 -7.79 8.90
C ALA A 225 0.42 -8.90 9.77
N ARG A 226 1.75 -9.06 9.74
CA ARG A 226 2.46 -10.05 10.55
C ARG A 226 2.56 -9.65 12.02
N GLU A 227 2.85 -8.37 12.33
CA GLU A 227 3.02 -7.89 13.70
C GLU A 227 1.70 -7.93 14.49
N VAL A 228 0.59 -7.53 13.85
CA VAL A 228 -0.73 -7.58 14.48
C VAL A 228 -1.45 -8.91 14.29
N LYS A 229 -0.85 -9.86 13.54
CA LYS A 229 -1.34 -11.22 13.29
C LYS A 229 -2.74 -11.25 12.69
N VAL A 230 -2.90 -10.62 11.53
CA VAL A 230 -4.18 -10.64 10.81
C VAL A 230 -4.52 -12.06 10.33
N ASP A 231 -5.81 -12.36 10.17
CA ASP A 231 -6.28 -13.65 9.64
C ASP A 231 -6.29 -13.68 8.10
N LEU A 232 -6.48 -12.52 7.46
CA LEU A 232 -6.52 -12.37 6.02
C LEU A 232 -5.80 -11.10 5.60
N PHE A 233 -4.80 -11.21 4.72
CA PHE A 233 -4.15 -10.08 4.08
C PHE A 233 -4.62 -9.96 2.63
N ILE A 234 -5.23 -8.83 2.26
CA ILE A 234 -5.76 -8.54 0.93
C ILE A 234 -4.89 -7.51 0.24
N ILE A 235 -4.42 -7.81 -0.96
CA ILE A 235 -3.70 -6.85 -1.81
C ILE A 235 -4.57 -6.56 -3.03
N LEU A 236 -5.12 -5.33 -3.10
CA LEU A 236 -5.82 -4.86 -4.30
C LEU A 236 -4.82 -4.33 -5.33
N THR A 237 -4.95 -4.83 -6.55
CA THR A 237 -4.10 -4.49 -7.69
C THR A 237 -4.95 -4.24 -8.93
N GLY A 238 -4.33 -4.04 -10.10
CA GLY A 238 -5.04 -3.79 -11.36
C GLY A 238 -5.42 -5.04 -12.15
N ILE A 239 -5.24 -6.24 -11.60
CA ILE A 239 -5.54 -7.51 -12.27
C ILE A 239 -6.40 -8.41 -11.38
N GLU A 240 -7.28 -9.18 -11.99
CA GLU A 240 -8.13 -10.15 -11.30
C GLU A 240 -7.30 -11.22 -10.61
N ARG A 241 -6.37 -11.84 -11.34
CA ARG A 241 -5.48 -12.90 -10.86
C ARG A 241 -4.04 -12.66 -11.24
N VAL A 242 -3.14 -13.19 -10.45
CA VAL A 242 -1.71 -13.26 -10.78
C VAL A 242 -1.53 -14.24 -11.94
N CYS A 243 -0.72 -13.84 -12.93
CA CYS A 243 -0.43 -14.64 -14.11
C CYS A 243 1.05 -14.98 -14.22
N LEU A 244 1.35 -16.16 -14.73
CA LEU A 244 2.66 -16.50 -15.30
C LEU A 244 2.68 -16.08 -16.76
N ASN A 245 3.87 -15.72 -17.25
CA ASN A 245 4.09 -15.28 -18.63
C ASN A 245 3.17 -14.12 -19.05
N PHE A 246 2.92 -13.18 -18.13
CA PHE A 246 2.02 -12.06 -18.36
C PHE A 246 2.31 -11.33 -19.67
N GLY A 247 1.26 -11.09 -20.48
CA GLY A 247 1.35 -10.45 -21.79
C GLY A 247 1.94 -11.33 -22.91
N LYS A 248 2.17 -12.64 -22.67
CA LYS A 248 2.69 -13.58 -23.67
C LYS A 248 1.58 -14.55 -24.16
N PRO A 249 1.75 -15.18 -25.33
CA PRO A 249 0.75 -16.14 -25.85
C PRO A 249 0.44 -17.33 -24.94
N ASN A 250 1.35 -17.67 -24.04
CA ASN A 250 1.22 -18.74 -23.04
C ASN A 250 0.95 -18.18 -21.63
N GLU A 251 0.30 -17.04 -21.54
CA GLU A 251 -0.17 -16.48 -20.26
C GLU A 251 -1.10 -17.47 -19.55
N ARG A 252 -0.89 -17.62 -18.24
CA ARG A 252 -1.68 -18.52 -17.41
C ARG A 252 -2.00 -17.90 -16.07
N GLU A 253 -3.28 -17.78 -15.74
CA GLU A 253 -3.76 -17.38 -14.42
C GLU A 253 -3.45 -18.41 -13.33
N ILE A 254 -3.16 -17.93 -12.14
CA ILE A 254 -2.90 -18.76 -10.96
C ILE A 254 -3.98 -18.48 -9.92
N PRO A 255 -4.96 -19.37 -9.70
CA PRO A 255 -5.95 -19.17 -8.65
C PRO A 255 -5.40 -19.42 -7.23
N VAL A 256 -4.47 -20.37 -7.09
CA VAL A 256 -3.84 -20.71 -5.81
C VAL A 256 -2.39 -21.10 -6.05
N MET A 257 -1.47 -20.61 -5.22
CA MET A 257 -0.08 -21.07 -5.17
C MET A 257 0.39 -21.18 -3.72
N THR A 258 1.36 -22.07 -3.48
CA THR A 258 2.05 -22.14 -2.20
C THR A 258 3.10 -21.05 -2.11
N VAL A 259 3.61 -20.78 -0.91
CA VAL A 259 4.71 -19.84 -0.71
C VAL A 259 5.98 -20.27 -1.44
N GLU A 260 6.24 -21.58 -1.56
CA GLU A 260 7.36 -22.15 -2.30
C GLU A 260 7.22 -21.92 -3.81
N GLU A 261 6.00 -22.15 -4.37
CA GLU A 261 5.70 -21.84 -5.77
C GLU A 261 5.86 -20.34 -6.04
N ALA A 262 5.37 -19.48 -5.14
CA ALA A 262 5.49 -18.04 -5.25
C ALA A 262 6.97 -17.59 -5.26
N GLN A 263 7.80 -18.18 -4.38
CA GLN A 263 9.24 -17.92 -4.34
C GLN A 263 9.93 -18.38 -5.64
N LYS A 264 9.63 -19.59 -6.10
CA LYS A 264 10.17 -20.14 -7.35
C LYS A 264 9.87 -19.22 -8.53
N TYR A 265 8.60 -18.83 -8.70
CA TYR A 265 8.20 -17.95 -9.82
C TYR A 265 8.81 -16.55 -9.72
N LEU A 266 9.03 -16.06 -8.50
CA LEU A 266 9.72 -14.79 -8.27
C LEU A 266 11.19 -14.87 -8.71
N ASP A 267 11.89 -15.98 -8.37
CA ASP A 267 13.29 -16.20 -8.71
C ASP A 267 13.46 -16.44 -10.23
N GLU A 268 12.46 -17.05 -10.89
CA GLU A 268 12.39 -17.20 -12.35
C GLU A 268 12.07 -15.88 -13.09
N GLY A 269 11.85 -14.76 -12.37
CA GLY A 269 11.57 -13.45 -12.97
C GLY A 269 10.19 -13.33 -13.60
N GLN A 270 9.21 -14.15 -13.17
CA GLN A 270 7.84 -14.12 -13.69
C GLN A 270 7.10 -12.82 -13.33
N PHE A 271 7.53 -12.12 -12.28
CA PHE A 271 6.84 -10.96 -11.75
C PHE A 271 7.66 -9.68 -11.90
N PRO A 272 7.15 -8.67 -12.63
CA PRO A 272 7.86 -7.42 -12.85
C PRO A 272 8.29 -6.73 -11.53
N PRO A 273 9.56 -6.29 -11.40
CA PRO A 273 10.13 -5.79 -10.15
C PRO A 273 9.49 -4.49 -9.64
N GLY A 274 8.89 -3.70 -10.53
CA GLY A 274 8.24 -2.41 -10.18
C GLY A 274 6.75 -2.49 -9.89
N SER A 275 6.11 -3.67 -10.05
CA SER A 275 4.65 -3.81 -9.89
C SER A 275 4.23 -5.04 -9.11
N MET A 276 4.22 -6.23 -9.72
CA MET A 276 3.80 -7.47 -9.07
C MET A 276 4.87 -8.04 -8.14
N GLY A 277 6.16 -7.90 -8.47
CA GLY A 277 7.27 -8.42 -7.66
C GLY A 277 7.23 -8.02 -6.19
N PRO A 278 7.08 -6.72 -5.84
CA PRO A 278 6.94 -6.28 -4.44
C PRO A 278 5.75 -6.93 -3.72
N LYS A 279 4.61 -7.11 -4.39
CA LYS A 279 3.41 -7.74 -3.82
C LYS A 279 3.64 -9.21 -3.47
N ILE A 280 4.28 -9.95 -4.38
CA ILE A 280 4.61 -11.36 -4.14
C ILE A 280 5.65 -11.49 -3.03
N ARG A 281 6.69 -10.62 -2.98
CA ARG A 281 7.65 -10.62 -1.86
C ARG A 281 6.96 -10.33 -0.52
N ALA A 282 6.10 -9.30 -0.48
CA ALA A 282 5.32 -8.97 0.71
C ALA A 282 4.45 -10.15 1.17
N ALA A 283 3.85 -10.86 0.21
CA ALA A 283 3.07 -12.06 0.44
C ALA A 283 3.93 -13.20 1.05
N ILE A 284 5.07 -13.48 0.46
CA ILE A 284 6.01 -14.50 0.94
C ILE A 284 6.48 -14.17 2.36
N GLU A 285 6.86 -12.92 2.62
CA GLU A 285 7.31 -12.48 3.96
C GLU A 285 6.22 -12.65 5.01
N TYR A 286 4.96 -12.32 4.67
CA TYR A 286 3.83 -12.50 5.59
C TYR A 286 3.56 -13.97 5.90
N ILE A 287 3.49 -14.85 4.90
CA ILE A 287 3.24 -16.29 5.12
C ILE A 287 4.39 -16.93 5.90
N LYS A 288 5.66 -16.67 5.54
CA LYS A 288 6.84 -17.18 6.27
C LYS A 288 6.91 -16.73 7.73
N ALA A 289 6.28 -15.60 8.07
CA ALA A 289 6.16 -15.11 9.43
C ALA A 289 4.96 -15.72 10.21
N GLY A 290 4.30 -16.74 9.66
CA GLY A 290 3.16 -17.42 10.28
C GLY A 290 1.80 -16.83 9.92
N GLY A 291 1.75 -15.99 8.87
CA GLY A 291 0.49 -15.52 8.29
C GLY A 291 -0.28 -16.67 7.63
N LYS A 292 -1.61 -16.60 7.66
CA LYS A 292 -2.45 -17.74 7.22
C LYS A 292 -2.69 -17.74 5.72
N GLU A 293 -3.06 -16.60 5.18
CA GLU A 293 -3.55 -16.51 3.81
C GLU A 293 -3.43 -15.09 3.27
N ILE A 294 -3.07 -14.98 2.00
CA ILE A 294 -3.12 -13.75 1.24
C ILE A 294 -4.08 -13.91 0.06
N LEU A 295 -4.83 -12.86 -0.21
CA LEU A 295 -5.68 -12.71 -1.37
C LEU A 295 -5.19 -11.54 -2.23
N ILE A 296 -4.82 -11.81 -3.48
CA ILE A 296 -4.47 -10.78 -4.49
C ILE A 296 -5.59 -10.76 -5.53
N THR A 297 -6.18 -9.58 -5.74
CA THR A 297 -7.27 -9.39 -6.72
C THR A 297 -7.43 -7.91 -7.06
N ASP A 298 -8.32 -7.59 -7.99
CA ASP A 298 -8.74 -6.21 -8.25
C ASP A 298 -10.02 -5.83 -7.48
N ALA A 299 -10.38 -4.55 -7.57
CA ALA A 299 -11.54 -4.01 -6.87
C ALA A 299 -12.87 -4.60 -7.37
N ASN A 300 -12.99 -4.93 -8.66
CA ASN A 300 -14.23 -5.43 -9.25
C ASN A 300 -14.51 -6.87 -8.84
N HIS A 301 -13.45 -7.66 -8.66
CA HIS A 301 -13.52 -9.07 -8.34
C HIS A 301 -13.42 -9.41 -6.85
N LEU A 302 -13.15 -8.42 -5.98
CA LEU A 302 -12.96 -8.64 -4.54
C LEU A 302 -14.13 -9.41 -3.91
N LYS A 303 -15.39 -9.09 -4.25
CA LYS A 303 -16.56 -9.78 -3.68
C LYS A 303 -16.59 -11.26 -4.04
N ALA A 304 -16.25 -11.60 -5.27
CA ALA A 304 -16.12 -12.98 -5.74
C ALA A 304 -14.90 -13.69 -5.13
N ALA A 305 -13.79 -12.95 -5.00
CA ALA A 305 -12.55 -13.47 -4.43
C ALA A 305 -12.70 -13.84 -2.94
N LEU A 306 -13.46 -13.07 -2.16
CA LEU A 306 -13.76 -13.36 -0.74
C LEU A 306 -14.56 -14.65 -0.54
N ILE A 307 -15.19 -15.18 -1.59
CA ILE A 307 -15.90 -16.49 -1.59
C ILE A 307 -15.24 -17.53 -2.51
N ASN A 308 -13.94 -17.41 -2.75
CA ASN A 308 -13.10 -18.33 -3.52
C ASN A 308 -13.51 -18.50 -5.00
N ARG A 309 -14.20 -17.52 -5.59
CA ARG A 309 -14.62 -17.58 -7.02
C ARG A 309 -13.72 -16.74 -7.94
N SER A 310 -12.79 -15.98 -7.41
CA SER A 310 -11.87 -15.13 -8.14
C SER A 310 -10.61 -14.86 -7.33
N GLY A 311 -9.65 -14.10 -7.88
CA GLY A 311 -8.40 -13.72 -7.24
C GLY A 311 -7.37 -14.86 -7.20
N THR A 312 -6.18 -14.52 -6.70
CA THR A 312 -5.10 -15.46 -6.40
C THR A 312 -4.88 -15.55 -4.90
N ARG A 313 -4.84 -16.77 -4.38
CA ARG A 313 -4.49 -17.03 -2.98
C ARG A 313 -3.07 -17.54 -2.85
N ILE A 314 -2.33 -17.02 -1.89
CA ILE A 314 -1.02 -17.54 -1.50
C ILE A 314 -1.16 -18.11 -0.09
N ILE A 315 -0.78 -19.39 0.08
CA ILE A 315 -0.92 -20.17 1.29
C ILE A 315 0.39 -20.89 1.62
N GLU A 316 0.55 -21.36 2.84
CA GLU A 316 1.76 -22.08 3.28
C GLU A 316 1.91 -23.42 2.54
N ASP A 317 0.88 -24.25 2.58
CA ASP A 317 0.83 -25.56 1.89
C ASP A 317 -0.58 -25.85 1.36
N ARG A 318 -0.67 -26.59 0.23
CA ARG A 318 -1.93 -27.07 -0.34
C ARG A 318 -2.64 -28.12 0.54
N GLY A 319 -1.93 -28.74 1.49
CA GLY A 319 -2.50 -29.67 2.48
C GLY A 319 -3.42 -28.99 3.49
N GLN A 320 -3.34 -27.68 3.65
CA GLN A 320 -4.34 -26.92 4.39
C GLN A 320 -5.55 -26.69 3.50
N SER A 321 -6.61 -27.46 3.70
CA SER A 321 -7.89 -27.26 3.04
C SER A 321 -8.25 -25.77 3.09
N ILE A 322 -8.50 -25.15 1.95
CA ILE A 322 -9.10 -23.81 1.88
C ILE A 322 -10.47 -23.97 2.54
N VAL A 323 -10.50 -23.78 3.88
CA VAL A 323 -11.75 -23.83 4.63
C VAL A 323 -12.54 -22.63 4.16
N SER A 324 -13.51 -22.91 3.29
CA SER A 324 -14.51 -21.92 2.91
C SER A 324 -15.18 -21.44 4.20
N PRO A 325 -15.07 -20.19 4.58
CA PRO A 325 -15.82 -19.67 5.71
C PRO A 325 -17.23 -19.39 5.19
N PHE A 326 -18.13 -20.32 5.40
CA PHE A 326 -19.58 -20.07 5.36
C PHE A 326 -20.03 -19.37 6.62
#